data_efc1b34e8c6dd7561ee6565496f1a874
#
_entry.id   efc1b34e8c6dd7561ee6565496f1a874
#
_cell.length_a   1.000
_cell.length_b   1.000
_cell.length_c   1.000
_cell.angle_alpha   90.00
_cell.angle_beta   90.00
_cell.angle_gamma   90.00
#
_symmetry.space_group_name_H-M   'P 1'
#
loop_
_entity.id
_entity.type
_entity.pdbx_description
1 polymer ?
#
loop_
_entity_poly.entity_id
_entity_poly.type
_entity_poly.pdbx_seq_one_letter_code
_entity_poly.pdbx_strand_id
1 'polypeptide(L)'
;MGNTGKCIIRGGMAAAAIIAALGLSGCSTTAGVETTGKTGWDDQGARTLEKNVMFNNSGLKGDIQIVDVKSALAGDIMRAQATLRSKDRDTLPFQYRFEWFDANGMEINSGSGSWKPLILYGRESKTVQGVAPDPRAKEFKLKIREPD
;
A
#
# COMPACT_ATOMS: atom_id res chain seq x y z
N MET A 1 -11.53 63.87 -6.32
CA MET A 1 -12.91 63.51 -6.03
C MET A 1 -12.85 62.06 -5.57
N GLY A 2 -12.73 61.76 -4.32
CA GLY A 2 -13.71 61.74 -3.29
C GLY A 2 -14.34 60.36 -3.32
N ASN A 3 -14.17 59.47 -2.39
CA ASN A 3 -14.72 59.54 -1.09
C ASN A 3 -14.16 58.42 -0.13
N THR A 4 -13.87 58.88 1.03
CA THR A 4 -13.46 58.17 2.23
C THR A 4 -14.66 57.47 2.85
N GLY A 5 -14.51 56.22 3.26
CA GLY A 5 -15.48 55.52 4.07
C GLY A 5 -14.81 54.73 5.21
N LYS A 6 -14.43 55.40 6.28
CA LYS A 6 -14.12 54.78 7.56
C LYS A 6 -15.37 54.18 8.17
N CYS A 7 -15.34 52.91 8.56
CA CYS A 7 -16.30 52.39 9.52
C CYS A 7 -15.51 51.77 10.69
N ILE A 8 -15.58 52.47 11.79
CA ILE A 8 -15.10 52.07 13.12
C ILE A 8 -16.30 51.34 13.78
N ILE A 9 -16.12 50.11 14.22
CA ILE A 9 -17.01 49.50 15.19
C ILE A 9 -16.20 48.96 16.37
N ARG A 10 -16.54 49.48 17.49
CA ARG A 10 -16.06 49.22 18.84
C ARG A 10 -16.57 47.89 19.36
N GLY A 11 -15.70 47.18 20.09
CA GLY A 11 -15.94 46.69 21.44
C GLY A 11 -16.91 45.48 21.56
N GLY A 12 -16.36 44.42 22.09
CA GLY A 12 -17.10 43.31 22.65
C GLY A 12 -16.14 42.25 23.19
N MET A 13 -15.70 42.51 24.45
CA MET A 13 -15.09 41.45 25.27
C MET A 13 -16.16 40.39 25.55
N ALA A 14 -15.88 39.15 25.21
CA ALA A 14 -16.60 38.02 25.78
C ALA A 14 -15.60 36.84 25.98
N ALA A 15 -15.66 36.37 27.17
CA ALA A 15 -14.76 35.51 27.90
C ALA A 15 -14.46 34.14 27.26
N ALA A 16 -13.27 33.68 27.60
CA ALA A 16 -12.72 32.35 27.42
C ALA A 16 -13.63 31.22 27.91
N ALA A 17 -13.72 30.18 27.15
CA ALA A 17 -13.91 28.83 27.65
C ALA A 17 -12.87 27.92 26.96
N ILE A 18 -11.76 27.70 27.61
CA ILE A 18 -10.76 26.70 27.26
C ILE A 18 -11.35 25.34 27.67
N ILE A 19 -11.91 24.62 26.74
CA ILE A 19 -12.22 23.19 26.91
C ILE A 19 -10.96 22.44 26.43
N ALA A 20 -10.13 22.05 27.40
CA ALA A 20 -9.06 21.09 27.16
C ALA A 20 -9.66 19.70 26.92
N ALA A 21 -9.93 19.38 25.67
CA ALA A 21 -10.21 18.02 25.25
C ALA A 21 -8.88 17.26 25.23
N LEU A 22 -8.63 16.50 26.29
CA LEU A 22 -7.62 15.43 26.32
C LEU A 22 -8.04 14.34 25.33
N GLY A 23 -7.67 14.52 24.08
CA GLY A 23 -7.76 13.46 23.09
C GLY A 23 -6.73 12.38 23.42
N LEU A 24 -7.19 11.27 23.98
CA LEU A 24 -6.45 10.02 23.98
C LEU A 24 -6.25 9.59 22.52
N SER A 25 -5.17 10.04 21.91
CA SER A 25 -4.69 9.48 20.66
C SER A 25 -4.17 8.09 20.94
N GLY A 26 -5.04 7.10 20.82
CA GLY A 26 -4.64 5.72 20.74
C GLY A 26 -3.74 5.54 19.54
N CYS A 27 -2.43 5.40 19.77
CA CYS A 27 -1.49 4.95 18.77
C CYS A 27 -1.80 3.48 18.47
N SER A 28 -2.67 3.22 17.51
CA SER A 28 -2.68 1.94 16.83
C SER A 28 -1.49 1.96 15.87
N THR A 29 -0.34 1.49 16.32
CA THR A 29 0.80 1.21 15.47
C THR A 29 0.50 0.00 14.59
N THR A 30 -0.36 0.20 13.62
CA THR A 30 -0.45 -0.71 12.48
C THR A 30 0.62 -0.24 11.50
N ALA A 31 1.82 -0.83 11.58
CA ALA A 31 2.87 -0.59 10.61
C ALA A 31 2.52 -1.30 9.29
N GLY A 32 1.47 -0.80 8.64
CA GLY A 32 1.08 -1.19 7.29
C GLY A 32 1.15 0.03 6.40
N VAL A 33 1.98 0.02 5.38
CA VAL A 33 1.79 0.95 4.27
C VAL A 33 0.80 0.31 3.32
N GLU A 34 -0.45 0.70 3.45
CA GLU A 34 -1.44 0.46 2.40
C GLU A 34 -1.17 1.45 1.28
N THR A 35 -0.74 0.97 0.15
CA THR A 35 -0.84 1.70 -1.09
C THR A 35 -1.96 1.05 -1.89
N THR A 36 -3.14 1.64 -1.84
CA THR A 36 -4.29 1.19 -2.63
C THR A 36 -4.08 1.65 -4.07
N GLY A 37 -3.71 0.74 -4.95
CA GLY A 37 -3.54 1.04 -6.36
C GLY A 37 -4.83 0.87 -7.13
N LYS A 38 -5.20 1.90 -7.86
CA LYS A 38 -6.25 1.80 -8.89
C LYS A 38 -5.63 1.25 -10.16
N THR A 39 -6.31 0.30 -10.79
CA THR A 39 -5.90 -0.25 -12.07
C THR A 39 -6.10 0.79 -13.18
N GLY A 40 -4.99 1.30 -13.73
CA GLY A 40 -4.98 2.05 -14.99
C GLY A 40 -4.63 1.12 -16.16
N TRP A 41 -5.12 1.39 -17.34
CA TRP A 41 -4.63 0.81 -18.58
C TRP A 41 -3.65 1.81 -19.20
N ASP A 42 -2.45 1.36 -19.56
CA ASP A 42 -1.58 2.14 -20.45
C ASP A 42 -1.99 1.92 -21.90
N ASP A 43 -1.44 2.75 -22.79
CA ASP A 43 -1.70 2.70 -24.24
C ASP A 43 -1.25 1.38 -24.90
N GLN A 44 -0.59 0.49 -24.16
CA GLN A 44 -0.11 -0.82 -24.61
C GLN A 44 -0.93 -1.98 -24.04
N GLY A 45 -2.01 -1.69 -23.31
CA GLY A 45 -2.89 -2.70 -22.72
C GLY A 45 -2.33 -3.39 -21.47
N ALA A 46 -1.18 -2.98 -20.97
CA ALA A 46 -0.65 -3.42 -19.69
C ALA A 46 -1.29 -2.60 -18.56
N ARG A 47 -1.80 -3.28 -17.54
CA ARG A 47 -2.25 -2.61 -16.33
C ARG A 47 -1.06 -2.25 -15.47
N THR A 48 -0.76 -0.96 -15.39
CA THR A 48 0.15 -0.44 -14.38
C THR A 48 -0.64 -0.26 -13.09
N LEU A 49 -0.33 -1.06 -12.09
CA LEU A 49 -0.90 -0.91 -10.76
C LEU A 49 -0.02 0.01 -9.93
N GLU A 50 -0.61 0.99 -9.30
CA GLU A 50 0.04 1.66 -8.19
C GLU A 50 0.28 0.61 -7.08
N LYS A 51 1.44 0.69 -6.45
CA LYS A 51 2.07 -0.33 -5.61
C LYS A 51 1.18 -0.83 -4.47
N ASN A 52 0.65 -2.01 -4.59
CA ASN A 52 -0.12 -2.69 -3.54
C ASN A 52 0.77 -3.70 -2.79
N VAL A 53 1.68 -3.20 -1.98
CA VAL A 53 2.55 -4.06 -1.17
C VAL A 53 2.38 -3.75 0.31
N MET A 54 2.08 -4.78 1.10
CA MET A 54 1.90 -4.70 2.54
C MET A 54 3.02 -5.45 3.25
N PHE A 55 3.64 -4.79 4.23
CA PHE A 55 4.63 -5.38 5.11
C PHE A 55 4.01 -5.57 6.51
N ASN A 56 4.12 -6.74 7.07
CA ASN A 56 3.68 -7.00 8.45
C ASN A 56 4.67 -6.49 9.49
N ASN A 57 5.86 -6.08 9.07
CA ASN A 57 6.93 -5.65 9.95
C ASN A 57 7.59 -4.36 9.43
N SER A 58 7.85 -3.42 10.32
CA SER A 58 8.50 -2.14 9.98
C SER A 58 9.97 -2.31 9.61
N GLY A 59 10.67 -3.33 10.13
CA GLY A 59 12.04 -3.69 9.75
C GLY A 59 12.11 -4.08 8.29
N LEU A 60 11.34 -5.08 7.88
CA LEU A 60 11.28 -5.52 6.47
C LEU A 60 10.94 -4.39 5.49
N LYS A 61 10.07 -3.46 5.89
CA LYS A 61 9.78 -2.26 5.10
C LYS A 61 11.00 -1.35 4.94
N GLY A 62 11.84 -1.27 5.97
CA GLY A 62 13.12 -0.56 5.92
C GLY A 62 14.09 -1.19 4.94
N ASP A 63 14.16 -2.52 4.92
CA ASP A 63 15.21 -3.31 4.25
C ASP A 63 14.84 -3.72 2.82
N ILE A 64 13.55 -3.76 2.48
CA ILE A 64 13.08 -4.11 1.13
C ILE A 64 12.61 -2.85 0.40
N GLN A 65 13.11 -2.68 -0.82
CA GLN A 65 12.59 -1.70 -1.78
C GLN A 65 11.71 -2.41 -2.80
N ILE A 66 10.53 -1.85 -3.04
CA ILE A 66 9.71 -2.24 -4.18
C ILE A 66 10.19 -1.43 -5.38
N VAL A 67 10.76 -2.12 -6.34
CA VAL A 67 11.32 -1.50 -7.55
C VAL A 67 10.22 -1.30 -8.60
N ASP A 68 9.38 -2.32 -8.76
CA ASP A 68 8.37 -2.34 -9.80
C ASP A 68 7.22 -3.28 -9.43
N VAL A 69 6.01 -2.92 -9.83
CA VAL A 69 4.80 -3.75 -9.68
C VAL A 69 3.97 -3.65 -10.94
N LYS A 70 3.65 -4.79 -11.52
CA LYS A 70 2.89 -4.90 -12.77
C LYS A 70 1.79 -5.93 -12.63
N SER A 71 0.72 -5.75 -13.41
CA SER A 71 -0.24 -6.81 -13.68
C SER A 71 -0.65 -6.79 -15.14
N ALA A 72 -1.02 -7.95 -15.63
CA ALA A 72 -1.55 -8.13 -16.98
C ALA A 72 -2.62 -9.23 -16.97
N LEU A 73 -3.49 -9.21 -17.96
CA LEU A 73 -4.40 -10.30 -18.23
C LEU A 73 -3.73 -11.30 -19.19
N ALA A 74 -3.81 -12.57 -18.87
CA ALA A 74 -3.49 -13.67 -19.76
C ALA A 74 -4.79 -14.43 -20.03
N GLY A 75 -5.44 -14.14 -21.16
CA GLY A 75 -6.85 -14.44 -21.33
C GLY A 75 -7.68 -13.69 -20.30
N ASP A 76 -8.51 -14.39 -19.56
CA ASP A 76 -9.35 -13.81 -18.50
C ASP A 76 -8.69 -13.82 -17.11
N ILE A 77 -7.51 -14.41 -16.98
CA ILE A 77 -6.82 -14.58 -15.70
C ILE A 77 -5.82 -13.46 -15.48
N MET A 78 -5.91 -12.79 -14.31
CA MET A 78 -4.96 -11.80 -13.89
C MET A 78 -3.64 -12.44 -13.46
N ARG A 79 -2.54 -11.89 -13.94
CA ARG A 79 -1.18 -12.14 -13.47
C ARG A 79 -0.63 -10.88 -12.82
N ALA A 80 0.08 -11.05 -11.72
CA ALA A 80 0.79 -9.97 -11.04
C ALA A 80 2.25 -10.31 -10.89
N GLN A 81 3.10 -9.28 -10.94
CA GLN A 81 4.53 -9.36 -10.78
C GLN A 81 5.00 -8.21 -9.92
N ALA A 82 5.92 -8.49 -9.00
CA ALA A 82 6.60 -7.46 -8.24
C ALA A 82 8.11 -7.73 -8.23
N THR A 83 8.89 -6.67 -8.41
CA THR A 83 10.36 -6.72 -8.28
C THR A 83 10.75 -6.11 -6.95
N LEU A 84 11.36 -6.93 -6.11
CA LEU A 84 11.82 -6.61 -4.78
C LEU A 84 13.35 -6.50 -4.78
N ARG A 85 13.89 -5.51 -4.08
CA ARG A 85 15.33 -5.31 -3.93
C ARG A 85 15.70 -5.17 -2.47
N SER A 86 16.77 -5.85 -2.03
CA SER A 86 17.38 -5.58 -0.74
C SER A 86 18.09 -4.23 -0.74
N LYS A 87 17.82 -3.40 0.29
CA LYS A 87 18.55 -2.15 0.52
C LYS A 87 19.81 -2.37 1.36
N ASP A 88 19.87 -3.48 2.06
CA ASP A 88 20.99 -3.84 2.93
C ASP A 88 22.01 -4.71 2.18
N ARG A 89 23.15 -4.95 2.83
CA ARG A 89 24.20 -5.86 2.39
C ARG A 89 24.04 -7.26 2.93
N ASP A 90 23.21 -7.41 3.95
CA ASP A 90 22.96 -8.69 4.60
C ASP A 90 21.95 -9.54 3.85
N THR A 91 21.97 -10.83 4.15
CA THR A 91 21.01 -11.79 3.62
C THR A 91 19.65 -11.60 4.33
N LEU A 92 18.60 -11.38 3.56
CA LEU A 92 17.27 -11.11 4.05
C LEU A 92 16.30 -12.23 3.69
N PRO A 93 16.01 -13.15 4.62
CA PRO A 93 14.97 -14.16 4.44
C PRO A 93 13.60 -13.56 4.77
N PHE A 94 12.60 -13.86 3.97
CA PHE A 94 11.21 -13.47 4.22
C PHE A 94 10.25 -14.42 3.53
N GLN A 95 8.96 -14.24 3.78
CA GLN A 95 7.89 -14.95 3.10
C GLN A 95 6.97 -13.95 2.41
N TYR A 96 6.42 -14.34 1.26
CA TYR A 96 5.46 -13.54 0.53
C TYR A 96 4.27 -14.36 0.07
N ARG A 97 3.13 -13.68 -0.18
CA ARG A 97 1.96 -14.24 -0.87
C ARG A 97 1.22 -13.16 -1.63
N PHE A 98 0.55 -13.56 -2.70
CA PHE A 98 -0.43 -12.73 -3.39
C PHE A 98 -1.83 -13.03 -2.86
N GLU A 99 -2.59 -11.98 -2.59
CA GLU A 99 -4.01 -12.03 -2.30
C GLU A 99 -4.75 -11.36 -3.44
N TRP A 100 -5.90 -11.92 -3.81
CA TRP A 100 -6.66 -11.51 -4.97
C TRP A 100 -8.03 -11.03 -4.56
N PHE A 101 -8.52 -9.96 -5.19
CA PHE A 101 -9.78 -9.33 -4.86
C PHE A 101 -10.62 -9.14 -6.12
N ASP A 102 -11.94 -9.24 -5.97
CA ASP A 102 -12.89 -8.93 -7.05
C ASP A 102 -13.11 -7.42 -7.20
N ALA A 103 -14.00 -7.02 -8.13
CA ALA A 103 -14.31 -5.62 -8.38
C ALA A 103 -14.98 -4.90 -7.19
N ASN A 104 -15.51 -5.65 -6.23
CA ASN A 104 -16.14 -5.13 -5.02
C ASN A 104 -15.16 -5.07 -3.82
N GLY A 105 -13.90 -5.47 -4.03
CA GLY A 105 -12.90 -5.54 -2.98
C GLY A 105 -13.03 -6.78 -2.08
N MET A 106 -13.81 -7.77 -2.48
CA MET A 106 -13.93 -9.04 -1.76
C MET A 106 -12.77 -9.97 -2.10
N GLU A 107 -12.12 -10.53 -1.06
CA GLU A 107 -11.02 -11.46 -1.26
C GLU A 107 -11.49 -12.77 -1.89
N ILE A 108 -10.85 -13.16 -2.97
CA ILE A 108 -11.11 -14.42 -3.67
C ILE A 108 -10.26 -15.52 -3.04
N ASN A 109 -10.89 -16.62 -2.66
CA ASN A 109 -10.24 -17.76 -1.99
C ASN A 109 -9.45 -17.35 -0.73
N SER A 110 -10.08 -16.58 0.13
CA SER A 110 -9.53 -16.16 1.41
C SER A 110 -8.89 -17.32 2.17
N GLY A 111 -7.64 -17.15 2.59
CA GLY A 111 -6.88 -18.16 3.34
C GLY A 111 -6.26 -19.29 2.53
N SER A 112 -6.52 -19.44 1.23
CA SER A 112 -5.94 -20.51 0.40
C SER A 112 -4.53 -20.22 -0.11
N GLY A 113 -4.07 -18.98 -0.06
CA GLY A 113 -2.74 -18.56 -0.52
C GLY A 113 -1.64 -19.01 0.44
N SER A 114 -0.82 -19.98 0.00
CA SER A 114 0.36 -20.40 0.77
C SER A 114 1.42 -19.31 0.79
N TRP A 115 2.07 -19.13 1.95
CA TRP A 115 3.25 -18.31 2.09
C TRP A 115 4.43 -18.97 1.37
N LYS A 116 5.12 -18.22 0.55
CA LYS A 116 6.28 -18.68 -0.24
C LYS A 116 7.54 -18.08 0.36
N PRO A 117 8.52 -18.90 0.75
CA PRO A 117 9.80 -18.39 1.24
C PRO A 117 10.61 -17.78 0.09
N LEU A 118 11.31 -16.70 0.40
CA LEU A 118 12.26 -16.05 -0.50
C LEU A 118 13.44 -15.53 0.30
N ILE A 119 14.63 -15.59 -0.29
CA ILE A 119 15.84 -15.01 0.27
C ILE A 119 16.37 -13.98 -0.73
N LEU A 120 16.58 -12.75 -0.28
CA LEU A 120 17.35 -11.75 -1.00
C LEU A 120 18.75 -11.67 -0.39
N TYR A 121 19.76 -11.83 -1.22
CA TYR A 121 21.13 -11.55 -0.82
C TYR A 121 21.41 -10.04 -0.93
N GLY A 122 22.48 -9.59 -0.30
CA GLY A 122 22.79 -8.18 -0.19
C GLY A 122 22.69 -7.42 -1.52
N ARG A 123 21.83 -6.40 -1.56
CA ARG A 123 21.52 -5.54 -2.73
C ARG A 123 20.94 -6.26 -3.95
N GLU A 124 20.60 -7.53 -3.81
CA GLU A 124 19.97 -8.32 -4.87
C GLU A 124 18.56 -7.82 -5.18
N SER A 125 18.18 -7.96 -6.45
CA SER A 125 16.80 -7.77 -6.91
C SER A 125 16.23 -9.09 -7.40
N LYS A 126 15.05 -9.44 -6.93
CA LYS A 126 14.29 -10.62 -7.38
C LYS A 126 12.88 -10.23 -7.78
N THR A 127 12.40 -10.89 -8.81
CA THR A 127 11.03 -10.74 -9.27
C THR A 127 10.20 -11.94 -8.81
N VAL A 128 9.07 -11.63 -8.17
CA VAL A 128 8.07 -12.61 -7.74
C VAL A 128 6.82 -12.47 -8.59
N GLN A 129 6.16 -13.57 -8.87
CA GLN A 129 4.96 -13.60 -9.70
C GLN A 129 3.85 -14.38 -9.01
N GLY A 130 2.61 -13.98 -9.28
CA GLY A 130 1.39 -14.65 -8.90
C GLY A 130 0.41 -14.71 -10.06
N VAL A 131 -0.44 -15.73 -10.03
CA VAL A 131 -1.54 -15.92 -10.96
C VAL A 131 -2.82 -16.00 -10.16
N ALA A 132 -3.82 -15.23 -10.55
CA ALA A 132 -5.11 -15.27 -9.89
C ALA A 132 -5.78 -16.64 -10.08
N PRO A 133 -6.41 -17.18 -9.04
CA PRO A 133 -7.08 -18.47 -9.14
C PRO A 133 -8.43 -18.41 -9.87
N ASP A 134 -8.93 -17.20 -10.13
CA ASP A 134 -10.29 -16.96 -10.64
C ASP A 134 -10.30 -15.73 -11.56
N PRO A 135 -11.05 -15.77 -12.69
CA PRO A 135 -11.18 -14.64 -13.62
C PRO A 135 -11.88 -13.41 -13.03
N ARG A 136 -12.58 -13.56 -11.92
CA ARG A 136 -13.18 -12.42 -11.20
C ARG A 136 -12.15 -11.51 -10.53
N ALA A 137 -10.90 -11.93 -10.40
CA ALA A 137 -9.85 -11.11 -9.82
C ALA A 137 -9.63 -9.83 -10.65
N LYS A 138 -9.74 -8.67 -9.99
CA LYS A 138 -9.54 -7.35 -10.59
C LYS A 138 -8.44 -6.57 -9.90
N GLU A 139 -8.13 -6.95 -8.66
CA GLU A 139 -7.09 -6.33 -7.84
C GLU A 139 -6.26 -7.41 -7.13
N PHE A 140 -5.05 -7.04 -6.70
CA PHE A 140 -4.23 -7.91 -5.88
C PHE A 140 -3.49 -7.12 -4.81
N LYS A 141 -3.07 -7.83 -3.76
CA LYS A 141 -2.14 -7.34 -2.75
C LYS A 141 -0.98 -8.33 -2.63
N LEU A 142 0.23 -7.82 -2.56
CA LEU A 142 1.41 -8.60 -2.22
C LEU A 142 1.71 -8.40 -0.73
N LYS A 143 1.57 -9.45 0.06
CA LYS A 143 1.94 -9.44 1.48
C LYS A 143 3.32 -10.00 1.67
N ILE A 144 4.10 -9.36 2.54
CA ILE A 144 5.47 -9.75 2.89
C ILE A 144 5.55 -9.81 4.41
N ARG A 145 6.11 -10.89 4.96
CA ARG A 145 6.33 -11.08 6.38
C ARG A 145 7.69 -11.72 6.68
N GLU A 146 8.12 -11.64 7.92
CA GLU A 146 9.24 -12.44 8.40
C GLU A 146 8.90 -13.94 8.37
N PRO A 147 9.91 -14.82 8.22
CA PRO A 147 9.71 -16.25 8.39
C PRO A 147 9.26 -16.54 9.84
N ASP A 148 8.42 -17.54 10.00
CA ASP A 148 8.03 -18.06 11.32
C ASP A 148 9.20 -18.79 11.96
#